data_e68c4c916353030359660ed5109ca275
#
_entry.id   e68c4c916353030359660ed5109ca275
#
_cell.length_a   1.000
_cell.length_b   1.000
_cell.length_c   1.000
_cell.angle_alpha   90.00
_cell.angle_beta   90.00
_cell.angle_gamma   90.00
#
_symmetry.space_group_name_H-M   'P 1'
#
loop_
_entity.id
_entity.type
_entity.pdbx_description
1 polymer ?
#
loop_
_entity_poly.entity_id
_entity_poly.type
_entity_poly.pdbx_seq_one_letter_code
_entity_poly.pdbx_strand_id
1 'polypeptide(L)'
;MVALGVSVARVPNAAEDARTALESAKVAIEAGDQDAAAVAVESARDHVDTVQVGVQGPVGLIGQWLPVVGTTVRDVRHLGDALDAVTSVAELGTAIYPQFSGADSTFFTGDKVDMPTLSRLVDYAADAEADLQTARSALDDIEATGPGSARLGVARDEAVAQIAPLHDGLTSSMPLLRQLPTILGARGQRKYLVAILNPSELLYSGGTALSYAPLSVNDGRVEIGATVDGLTGAGMFGERYWRKVKGNPFHRGRLKVPTAAKAPSWPVAGEEMLNAWRSARGRNMAGVVAVDVVALGRLLEITGPLKVPRFGRVEAGDLVQTVVGSYDKYRDLDTRKALNRALVPVFSDRLFNGGQLAEKVAILRDASHGRHFAMYFRDDAVQSAFDVLGMTGDLSKTEHDYLGVFTQNAVASKTDYWQRRMLRYQVRLAPDGSATVRLQVHIHNNTPPYALPGADPRTGYSTRWLFASIGVFLPKGATVTKAAVRGKPFDFVVGDYFGRPFVRRTVTFPPQSLGDLVLEYDVPSAAVEDTGSLTYRLDVDPQGMVIPEALNVTVTWPKGYVVTDLPDDWRQLDKRTAHWLEPALESSPSFELTGQPAANP
;
A
#
# COMPACT_ATOMS: atom_id res chain seq x y z
N MET A 1 26.86 -12.89 52.53
CA MET A 1 25.43 -12.61 52.62
C MET A 1 25.05 -11.16 52.50
N VAL A 2 25.75 -10.19 53.07
CA VAL A 2 25.41 -8.74 52.95
C VAL A 2 25.57 -8.20 51.52
N ALA A 3 26.60 -8.61 50.78
CA ALA A 3 26.84 -8.16 49.38
C ALA A 3 25.83 -8.74 48.40
N LEU A 4 25.26 -9.94 48.66
CA LEU A 4 24.25 -10.60 47.80
C LEU A 4 22.84 -10.00 48.00
N GLY A 5 22.51 -9.51 49.20
CA GLY A 5 21.23 -8.83 49.45
C GLY A 5 21.16 -7.42 48.84
N VAL A 6 22.32 -6.75 48.67
CA VAL A 6 22.39 -5.42 48.06
C VAL A 6 22.20 -5.46 46.53
N SER A 7 22.62 -6.53 45.86
CA SER A 7 22.45 -6.64 44.40
C SER A 7 20.98 -6.82 43.97
N VAL A 8 20.21 -7.64 44.67
CA VAL A 8 18.77 -7.84 44.35
C VAL A 8 17.91 -6.62 44.70
N ALA A 9 18.29 -5.87 45.77
CA ALA A 9 17.56 -4.66 46.15
C ALA A 9 17.73 -3.49 45.16
N ARG A 10 18.72 -3.54 44.26
CA ARG A 10 18.95 -2.52 43.22
C ARG A 10 18.24 -2.81 41.90
N VAL A 11 17.77 -4.05 41.66
CA VAL A 11 17.17 -4.45 40.40
C VAL A 11 15.97 -3.59 40.00
N PRO A 12 14.99 -3.28 40.86
CA PRO A 12 13.84 -2.46 40.46
C PRO A 12 14.22 -1.05 40.03
N ASN A 13 15.15 -0.40 40.73
CA ASN A 13 15.60 0.94 40.37
C ASN A 13 16.44 0.93 39.07
N ALA A 14 17.33 -0.04 38.92
CA ALA A 14 18.13 -0.18 37.70
C ALA A 14 17.26 -0.47 36.46
N ALA A 15 16.18 -1.26 36.62
CA ALA A 15 15.24 -1.50 35.53
C ALA A 15 14.46 -0.23 35.11
N GLU A 16 14.05 0.59 36.10
CA GLU A 16 13.38 1.87 35.83
C GLU A 16 14.34 2.91 35.22
N ASP A 17 15.58 2.95 35.70
CA ASP A 17 16.63 3.82 35.15
C ASP A 17 16.96 3.39 33.70
N ALA A 18 17.04 2.08 33.40
CA ALA A 18 17.23 1.56 32.04
C ALA A 18 16.08 1.96 31.11
N ARG A 19 14.83 1.83 31.57
CA ARG A 19 13.65 2.25 30.81
C ARG A 19 13.69 3.74 30.48
N THR A 20 14.00 4.57 31.47
CA THR A 20 14.10 6.02 31.30
C THR A 20 15.21 6.41 30.32
N ALA A 21 16.34 5.71 30.36
CA ALA A 21 17.44 5.91 29.43
C ALA A 21 17.05 5.51 28.00
N LEU A 22 16.33 4.38 27.81
CA LEU A 22 15.81 3.96 26.49
C LEU A 22 14.79 4.96 25.93
N GLU A 23 13.89 5.51 26.75
CA GLU A 23 12.98 6.57 26.36
C GLU A 23 13.73 7.85 25.93
N SER A 24 14.78 8.19 26.65
CA SER A 24 15.65 9.33 26.30
C SER A 24 16.38 9.09 24.97
N ALA A 25 16.86 7.87 24.75
CA ALA A 25 17.47 7.47 23.48
C ALA A 25 16.49 7.60 22.30
N LYS A 26 15.25 7.14 22.48
CA LYS A 26 14.19 7.29 21.48
C LYS A 26 13.94 8.75 21.12
N VAL A 27 13.76 9.62 22.11
CA VAL A 27 13.54 11.07 21.92
C VAL A 27 14.73 11.71 21.18
N ALA A 28 15.95 11.34 21.54
CA ALA A 28 17.16 11.85 20.89
C ALA A 28 17.26 11.40 19.43
N ILE A 29 16.92 10.13 19.12
CA ILE A 29 16.86 9.60 17.75
C ILE A 29 15.80 10.34 16.93
N GLU A 30 14.60 10.53 17.47
CA GLU A 30 13.53 11.28 16.82
C GLU A 30 13.91 12.75 16.56
N ALA A 31 14.70 13.36 17.45
CA ALA A 31 15.24 14.71 17.29
C ALA A 31 16.44 14.78 16.34
N GLY A 32 17.00 13.65 15.92
CA GLY A 32 18.21 13.59 15.10
C GLY A 32 19.51 13.89 15.87
N ASP A 33 19.49 13.88 17.20
CA ASP A 33 20.64 14.10 18.07
C ASP A 33 21.37 12.78 18.35
N GLN A 34 22.37 12.49 17.51
CA GLN A 34 23.13 11.23 17.56
C GLN A 34 23.97 11.10 18.84
N ASP A 35 24.56 12.17 19.28
CA ASP A 35 25.43 12.15 20.47
C ASP A 35 24.61 11.90 21.74
N ALA A 36 23.48 12.58 21.87
CA ALA A 36 22.54 12.35 22.96
C ALA A 36 21.97 10.94 22.94
N ALA A 37 21.63 10.40 21.76
CA ALA A 37 21.14 9.03 21.60
C ALA A 37 22.19 8.00 22.05
N ALA A 38 23.43 8.14 21.61
CA ALA A 38 24.52 7.22 21.99
C ALA A 38 24.77 7.22 23.51
N VAL A 39 24.83 8.41 24.13
CA VAL A 39 24.99 8.53 25.59
C VAL A 39 23.82 7.88 26.35
N ALA A 40 22.60 8.08 25.88
CA ALA A 40 21.40 7.49 26.49
C ALA A 40 21.40 5.95 26.38
N VAL A 41 21.80 5.40 25.23
CA VAL A 41 21.90 3.94 25.01
C VAL A 41 23.02 3.33 25.88
N GLU A 42 24.18 3.97 25.98
CA GLU A 42 25.26 3.54 26.88
C GLU A 42 24.79 3.52 28.35
N SER A 43 24.07 4.57 28.78
CA SER A 43 23.47 4.61 30.12
C SER A 43 22.45 3.47 30.32
N ALA A 44 21.62 3.17 29.30
CA ALA A 44 20.68 2.04 29.37
C ALA A 44 21.44 0.71 29.56
N ARG A 45 22.53 0.50 28.82
CA ARG A 45 23.36 -0.71 28.92
C ARG A 45 23.92 -0.91 30.32
N ASP A 46 24.50 0.14 30.94
CA ASP A 46 25.02 0.08 32.30
C ASP A 46 23.98 -0.32 33.33
N HIS A 47 22.74 0.17 33.17
CA HIS A 47 21.64 -0.18 34.06
C HIS A 47 21.13 -1.61 33.81
N VAL A 48 21.05 -2.03 32.55
CA VAL A 48 20.67 -3.42 32.17
C VAL A 48 21.70 -4.41 32.70
N ASP A 49 23.00 -4.14 32.61
CA ASP A 49 24.04 -4.99 33.17
C ASP A 49 23.87 -5.15 34.69
N THR A 50 23.48 -4.07 35.39
CA THR A 50 23.15 -4.14 36.81
C THR A 50 21.96 -5.04 37.09
N VAL A 51 20.91 -4.99 36.26
CA VAL A 51 19.74 -5.88 36.33
C VAL A 51 20.17 -7.32 36.08
N GLN A 52 20.92 -7.59 35.01
CA GLN A 52 21.37 -8.94 34.65
C GLN A 52 22.23 -9.59 35.75
N VAL A 53 23.18 -8.84 36.32
CA VAL A 53 23.97 -9.32 37.46
C VAL A 53 23.09 -9.65 38.66
N GLY A 54 22.04 -8.87 38.91
CA GLY A 54 21.08 -9.10 39.98
C GLY A 54 20.22 -10.35 39.79
N VAL A 55 19.71 -10.59 38.59
CA VAL A 55 18.76 -11.68 38.28
C VAL A 55 19.44 -12.99 37.89
N GLN A 56 20.61 -12.94 37.26
CA GLN A 56 21.40 -14.13 36.86
C GLN A 56 22.40 -14.57 37.93
N GLY A 57 22.61 -13.75 38.96
CA GLY A 57 23.46 -14.08 40.09
C GLY A 57 22.93 -15.30 40.91
N PRO A 58 23.78 -15.86 41.81
CA PRO A 58 23.42 -17.05 42.58
C PRO A 58 22.11 -16.93 43.37
N VAL A 59 21.74 -15.71 43.78
CA VAL A 59 20.47 -15.46 44.51
C VAL A 59 19.25 -15.54 43.59
N GLY A 60 19.33 -15.01 42.36
CA GLY A 60 18.28 -15.12 41.36
C GLY A 60 18.09 -16.56 40.89
N LEU A 61 19.18 -17.28 40.64
CA LEU A 61 19.17 -18.68 40.24
C LEU A 61 18.57 -19.63 41.29
N ILE A 62 18.81 -19.37 42.59
CA ILE A 62 18.23 -20.15 43.68
C ILE A 62 16.80 -19.67 43.97
N GLY A 63 16.56 -18.38 43.94
CA GLY A 63 15.27 -17.76 44.26
C GLY A 63 14.11 -18.26 43.39
N GLN A 64 14.34 -18.56 42.12
CA GLN A 64 13.31 -19.09 41.19
C GLN A 64 12.71 -20.44 41.62
N TRP A 65 13.39 -21.19 42.47
CA TRP A 65 12.91 -22.51 42.98
C TRP A 65 12.18 -22.40 44.32
N LEU A 66 12.06 -21.21 44.90
CA LEU A 66 11.36 -21.05 46.18
C LEU A 66 9.83 -21.07 45.98
N PRO A 67 9.09 -21.82 46.86
CA PRO A 67 7.67 -22.10 46.64
C PRO A 67 6.71 -20.90 46.61
N VAL A 68 7.10 -19.75 47.18
CA VAL A 68 6.22 -18.58 47.32
C VAL A 68 6.64 -17.41 46.39
N VAL A 69 7.94 -17.25 46.15
CA VAL A 69 8.48 -16.10 45.40
C VAL A 69 9.11 -16.49 44.07
N GLY A 70 9.15 -17.78 43.76
CA GLY A 70 9.83 -18.30 42.58
C GLY A 70 9.26 -17.76 41.24
N THR A 71 7.93 -17.61 41.17
CA THR A 71 7.27 -16.99 40.02
C THR A 71 7.70 -15.54 39.84
N THR A 72 7.65 -14.72 40.88
CA THR A 72 8.08 -13.31 40.84
C THR A 72 9.54 -13.18 40.44
N VAL A 73 10.43 -14.08 40.91
CA VAL A 73 11.85 -14.07 40.54
C VAL A 73 12.04 -14.44 39.06
N ARG A 74 11.27 -15.41 38.54
CA ARG A 74 11.27 -15.71 37.09
C ARG A 74 10.76 -14.53 36.26
N ASP A 75 9.65 -13.94 36.68
CA ASP A 75 9.08 -12.77 35.98
C ASP A 75 10.06 -11.59 35.89
N VAL A 76 10.78 -11.29 37.00
CA VAL A 76 11.83 -10.27 37.02
C VAL A 76 12.99 -10.62 36.09
N ARG A 77 13.33 -11.91 36.01
CA ARG A 77 14.38 -12.38 35.08
C ARG A 77 13.95 -12.19 33.63
N HIS A 78 12.71 -12.59 33.27
CA HIS A 78 12.16 -12.38 31.93
C HIS A 78 12.10 -10.89 31.56
N LEU A 79 11.73 -10.02 32.51
CA LEU A 79 11.80 -8.58 32.28
C LEU A 79 13.23 -8.09 32.03
N GLY A 80 14.22 -8.64 32.76
CA GLY A 80 15.64 -8.34 32.55
C GLY A 80 16.12 -8.80 31.17
N ASP A 81 15.73 -9.98 30.72
CA ASP A 81 16.05 -10.52 29.39
C ASP A 81 15.41 -9.67 28.29
N ALA A 82 14.18 -9.19 28.48
CA ALA A 82 13.51 -8.27 27.53
C ALA A 82 14.21 -6.92 27.46
N LEU A 83 14.62 -6.33 28.60
CA LEU A 83 15.37 -5.07 28.65
C LEU A 83 16.73 -5.19 27.94
N ASP A 84 17.43 -6.30 28.13
CA ASP A 84 18.71 -6.57 27.47
C ASP A 84 18.54 -6.61 25.94
N ALA A 85 17.57 -7.36 25.46
CA ALA A 85 17.29 -7.47 24.03
C ALA A 85 16.88 -6.11 23.41
N VAL A 86 16.02 -5.32 24.08
CA VAL A 86 15.65 -3.98 23.59
C VAL A 86 16.84 -3.02 23.58
N THR A 87 17.72 -3.11 24.58
CA THR A 87 18.93 -2.29 24.61
C THR A 87 19.88 -2.64 23.48
N SER A 88 20.02 -3.94 23.13
CA SER A 88 20.76 -4.39 21.96
C SER A 88 20.20 -3.80 20.66
N VAL A 89 18.87 -3.75 20.50
CA VAL A 89 18.23 -3.09 19.34
C VAL A 89 18.57 -1.60 19.29
N ALA A 90 18.57 -0.91 20.44
CA ALA A 90 18.93 0.50 20.50
C ALA A 90 20.41 0.74 20.16
N GLU A 91 21.33 -0.13 20.58
CA GLU A 91 22.75 -0.11 20.20
C GLU A 91 22.93 -0.29 18.69
N LEU A 92 22.27 -1.28 18.09
CA LEU A 92 22.27 -1.48 16.64
C LEU A 92 21.74 -0.24 15.90
N GLY A 93 20.66 0.36 16.40
CA GLY A 93 20.07 1.57 15.85
C GLY A 93 21.05 2.75 15.87
N THR A 94 21.70 3.02 16.99
CA THR A 94 22.67 4.11 17.11
C THR A 94 23.93 3.87 16.30
N ALA A 95 24.39 2.63 16.15
CA ALA A 95 25.55 2.28 15.33
C ALA A 95 25.32 2.49 13.82
N ILE A 96 24.08 2.29 13.36
CA ILE A 96 23.76 2.37 11.92
C ILE A 96 23.25 3.76 11.51
N TYR A 97 22.55 4.47 12.39
CA TYR A 97 21.89 5.74 12.10
C TYR A 97 22.81 6.79 11.44
N PRO A 98 24.08 7.00 11.88
CA PRO A 98 24.99 7.96 11.27
C PRO A 98 25.29 7.70 9.80
N GLN A 99 25.14 6.45 9.35
CA GLN A 99 25.45 6.05 7.98
C GLN A 99 24.30 6.45 7.01
N PHE A 100 23.10 6.72 7.52
CA PHE A 100 21.90 7.03 6.74
C PHE A 100 21.42 8.46 6.87
N SER A 101 21.77 9.15 7.95
CA SER A 101 21.27 10.50 8.25
C SER A 101 22.43 11.48 8.49
N GLY A 102 22.18 12.75 8.14
CA GLY A 102 23.14 13.83 8.28
C GLY A 102 23.90 14.18 7.00
N ALA A 103 24.65 15.29 7.07
CA ALA A 103 25.42 15.82 5.94
C ALA A 103 26.57 14.90 5.50
N ASP A 104 27.02 14.01 6.38
CA ASP A 104 28.13 13.08 6.19
C ASP A 104 27.68 11.65 5.80
N SER A 105 26.39 11.46 5.53
CA SER A 105 25.85 10.16 5.10
C SER A 105 26.53 9.69 3.81
N THR A 106 27.15 8.52 3.87
CA THR A 106 27.83 7.87 2.73
C THR A 106 26.94 6.88 1.99
N PHE A 107 25.73 6.62 2.50
CA PHE A 107 24.83 5.62 1.94
C PHE A 107 24.41 5.93 0.50
N PHE A 108 24.18 7.22 0.19
CA PHE A 108 23.93 7.70 -1.16
C PHE A 108 25.05 8.63 -1.61
N THR A 109 25.74 8.28 -2.68
CA THR A 109 26.73 9.13 -3.33
C THR A 109 26.27 9.42 -4.76
N GLY A 110 25.54 10.51 -4.93
CA GLY A 110 24.94 10.87 -6.20
C GLY A 110 23.91 9.83 -6.67
N ASP A 111 24.24 9.09 -7.74
CA ASP A 111 23.39 8.05 -8.35
C ASP A 111 23.70 6.62 -7.84
N LYS A 112 24.54 6.49 -6.81
CA LYS A 112 25.00 5.20 -6.30
C LYS A 112 24.63 4.99 -4.83
N VAL A 113 24.08 3.82 -4.51
CA VAL A 113 23.92 3.27 -3.16
C VAL A 113 25.21 2.54 -2.76
N ASP A 114 25.72 2.78 -1.56
CA ASP A 114 26.88 2.05 -1.03
C ASP A 114 26.46 0.62 -0.63
N MET A 115 26.84 -0.35 -1.46
CA MET A 115 26.44 -1.75 -1.28
C MET A 115 27.00 -2.40 -0.02
N PRO A 116 28.25 -2.12 0.44
CA PRO A 116 28.73 -2.59 1.74
C PRO A 116 27.90 -2.07 2.91
N THR A 117 27.53 -0.81 2.90
CA THR A 117 26.69 -0.21 3.95
C THR A 117 25.27 -0.80 3.91
N LEU A 118 24.71 -1.03 2.72
CA LEU A 118 23.44 -1.74 2.58
C LEU A 118 23.49 -3.16 3.16
N SER A 119 24.55 -3.92 2.90
CA SER A 119 24.70 -5.27 3.48
C SER A 119 24.69 -5.21 5.01
N ARG A 120 25.45 -4.30 5.60
CA ARG A 120 25.47 -4.11 7.06
C ARG A 120 24.10 -3.73 7.61
N LEU A 121 23.34 -2.87 6.89
CA LEU A 121 21.97 -2.55 7.27
C LEU A 121 21.08 -3.79 7.34
N VAL A 122 21.17 -4.65 6.31
CA VAL A 122 20.39 -5.88 6.26
C VAL A 122 20.76 -6.81 7.42
N ASP A 123 22.04 -6.94 7.73
CA ASP A 123 22.53 -7.76 8.84
C ASP A 123 22.04 -7.19 10.19
N TYR A 124 22.21 -5.89 10.44
CA TYR A 124 21.72 -5.23 11.66
C TYR A 124 20.19 -5.30 11.81
N ALA A 125 19.45 -5.18 10.71
CA ALA A 125 18.00 -5.34 10.77
C ALA A 125 17.59 -6.76 11.12
N ALA A 126 18.35 -7.77 10.66
CA ALA A 126 18.10 -9.17 11.00
C ALA A 126 18.43 -9.45 12.48
N ASP A 127 19.51 -8.89 13.00
CA ASP A 127 19.87 -9.00 14.42
C ASP A 127 18.81 -8.30 15.29
N ALA A 128 18.38 -7.09 14.92
CA ALA A 128 17.32 -6.36 15.62
C ALA A 128 15.97 -7.09 15.59
N GLU A 129 15.60 -7.76 14.47
CA GLU A 129 14.40 -8.62 14.39
C GLU A 129 14.48 -9.76 15.42
N ALA A 130 15.65 -10.42 15.52
CA ALA A 130 15.87 -11.52 16.47
C ALA A 130 15.82 -11.05 17.93
N ASP A 131 16.42 -9.90 18.22
CA ASP A 131 16.39 -9.30 19.57
C ASP A 131 14.98 -8.87 19.97
N LEU A 132 14.22 -8.22 19.07
CA LEU A 132 12.80 -7.87 19.33
C LEU A 132 11.93 -9.11 19.54
N GLN A 133 12.17 -10.20 18.79
CA GLN A 133 11.48 -11.48 19.01
C GLN A 133 11.84 -12.07 20.38
N THR A 134 13.10 -11.97 20.79
CA THR A 134 13.58 -12.41 22.10
C THR A 134 12.92 -11.60 23.21
N ALA A 135 12.88 -10.27 23.08
CA ALA A 135 12.21 -9.39 24.02
C ALA A 135 10.72 -9.74 24.17
N ARG A 136 10.03 -9.93 23.04
CA ARG A 136 8.60 -10.29 23.03
C ARG A 136 8.35 -11.63 23.73
N SER A 137 9.15 -12.66 23.38
CA SER A 137 9.02 -13.97 24.03
C SER A 137 9.27 -13.90 25.53
N ALA A 138 10.28 -13.14 25.97
CA ALA A 138 10.53 -12.94 27.39
C ALA A 138 9.38 -12.22 28.11
N LEU A 139 8.75 -11.23 27.47
CA LEU A 139 7.57 -10.55 28.03
C LEU A 139 6.34 -11.46 28.07
N ASP A 140 6.11 -12.30 27.06
CA ASP A 140 5.01 -13.27 27.02
C ASP A 140 5.14 -14.34 28.11
N ASP A 141 6.37 -14.67 28.55
CA ASP A 141 6.66 -15.63 29.62
C ASP A 141 6.42 -15.05 31.05
N ILE A 142 6.11 -13.76 31.18
CA ILE A 142 5.78 -13.12 32.46
C ILE A 142 4.36 -13.50 32.89
N GLU A 143 4.23 -14.35 33.91
CA GLU A 143 2.93 -14.82 34.43
C GLU A 143 2.20 -13.78 35.29
N ALA A 144 2.92 -12.92 35.99
CA ALA A 144 2.42 -11.90 36.93
C ALA A 144 1.46 -12.44 38.02
N THR A 145 1.67 -13.69 38.46
CA THR A 145 0.79 -14.37 39.43
C THR A 145 1.35 -14.42 40.88
N GLY A 146 2.62 -14.04 41.06
CA GLY A 146 3.32 -14.09 42.34
C GLY A 146 3.01 -12.91 43.28
N PRO A 147 3.45 -12.97 44.54
CA PRO A 147 3.32 -11.86 45.48
C PRO A 147 4.03 -10.58 44.97
N GLY A 148 3.30 -9.47 44.88
CA GLY A 148 3.83 -8.18 44.39
C GLY A 148 3.95 -8.06 42.87
N SER A 149 3.46 -9.05 42.11
CA SER A 149 3.58 -9.11 40.65
C SER A 149 2.67 -8.16 39.87
N ALA A 150 1.70 -7.49 40.49
CA ALA A 150 0.79 -6.56 39.80
C ALA A 150 1.55 -5.45 39.05
N ARG A 151 2.67 -4.96 39.60
CA ARG A 151 3.53 -3.96 38.91
C ARG A 151 4.28 -4.57 37.73
N LEU A 152 4.68 -5.83 37.80
CA LEU A 152 5.33 -6.54 36.68
C LEU A 152 4.37 -6.78 35.53
N GLY A 153 3.09 -7.10 35.82
CA GLY A 153 2.05 -7.19 34.81
C GLY A 153 1.83 -5.88 34.06
N VAL A 154 1.76 -4.75 34.78
CA VAL A 154 1.65 -3.43 34.17
C VAL A 154 2.88 -3.11 33.30
N ALA A 155 4.08 -3.32 33.83
CA ALA A 155 5.33 -3.08 33.09
C ALA A 155 5.43 -3.96 31.83
N ARG A 156 5.00 -5.23 31.89
CA ARG A 156 4.88 -6.12 30.74
C ARG A 156 3.96 -5.54 29.68
N ASP A 157 2.74 -5.16 30.07
CA ASP A 157 1.72 -4.68 29.14
C ASP A 157 2.16 -3.38 28.46
N GLU A 158 2.80 -2.47 29.20
CA GLU A 158 3.38 -1.24 28.65
C GLU A 158 4.54 -1.55 27.69
N ALA A 159 5.44 -2.47 28.04
CA ALA A 159 6.56 -2.86 27.18
C ALA A 159 6.06 -3.53 25.89
N VAL A 160 5.10 -4.44 25.98
CA VAL A 160 4.47 -5.07 24.80
C VAL A 160 3.85 -4.03 23.89
N ALA A 161 3.13 -3.05 24.42
CA ALA A 161 2.52 -1.98 23.64
C ALA A 161 3.56 -1.11 22.87
N GLN A 162 4.77 -0.97 23.41
CA GLN A 162 5.85 -0.23 22.75
C GLN A 162 6.64 -1.09 21.75
N ILE A 163 6.90 -2.35 22.06
CA ILE A 163 7.74 -3.24 21.26
C ILE A 163 6.97 -3.83 20.07
N ALA A 164 5.69 -4.17 20.24
CA ALA A 164 4.91 -4.83 19.19
C ALA A 164 4.89 -4.06 17.88
N PRO A 165 4.63 -2.75 17.82
CA PRO A 165 4.65 -2.00 16.56
C PRO A 165 6.04 -1.99 15.87
N LEU A 166 7.12 -1.96 16.65
CA LEU A 166 8.49 -2.01 16.13
C LEU A 166 8.82 -3.38 15.55
N HIS A 167 8.50 -4.43 16.30
CA HIS A 167 8.68 -5.82 15.87
C HIS A 167 7.89 -6.11 14.60
N ASP A 168 6.59 -5.79 14.58
CA ASP A 168 5.71 -6.05 13.44
C ASP A 168 6.14 -5.23 12.20
N GLY A 169 6.55 -3.98 12.41
CA GLY A 169 7.10 -3.11 11.36
C GLY A 169 8.39 -3.67 10.76
N LEU A 170 9.32 -4.14 11.60
CA LEU A 170 10.58 -4.71 11.14
C LEU A 170 10.35 -6.06 10.45
N THR A 171 9.58 -6.97 11.05
CA THR A 171 9.24 -8.28 10.48
C THR A 171 8.58 -8.14 9.11
N SER A 172 7.64 -7.20 8.95
CA SER A 172 7.00 -6.94 7.65
C SER A 172 7.97 -6.34 6.61
N SER A 173 9.01 -5.62 7.04
CA SER A 173 10.00 -4.98 6.16
C SER A 173 11.17 -5.90 5.80
N MET A 174 11.49 -6.89 6.63
CA MET A 174 12.63 -7.80 6.42
C MET A 174 12.63 -8.52 5.06
N PRO A 175 11.49 -9.03 4.53
CA PRO A 175 11.47 -9.63 3.19
C PRO A 175 12.01 -8.68 2.12
N LEU A 176 11.65 -7.39 2.18
CA LEU A 176 12.16 -6.38 1.24
C LEU A 176 13.64 -6.08 1.48
N LEU A 177 14.05 -5.83 2.73
CA LEU A 177 15.43 -5.52 3.07
C LEU A 177 16.39 -6.60 2.54
N ARG A 178 16.06 -7.88 2.71
CA ARG A 178 16.84 -9.01 2.19
C ARG A 178 16.92 -9.04 0.67
N GLN A 179 15.96 -8.47 -0.05
CA GLN A 179 15.94 -8.41 -1.52
C GLN A 179 16.60 -7.15 -2.09
N LEU A 180 16.83 -6.10 -1.30
CA LEU A 180 17.46 -4.86 -1.77
C LEU A 180 18.79 -5.09 -2.51
N PRO A 181 19.73 -5.94 -2.05
CA PRO A 181 20.96 -6.21 -2.80
C PRO A 181 20.68 -6.81 -4.20
N THR A 182 19.68 -7.68 -4.31
CA THR A 182 19.26 -8.26 -5.60
C THR A 182 18.68 -7.20 -6.53
N ILE A 183 17.78 -6.36 -5.99
CA ILE A 183 17.14 -5.26 -6.71
C ILE A 183 18.18 -4.25 -7.20
N LEU A 184 19.17 -3.94 -6.36
CA LEU A 184 20.23 -2.98 -6.65
C LEU A 184 21.42 -3.56 -7.44
N GLY A 185 21.28 -4.80 -7.92
CA GLY A 185 22.23 -5.37 -8.88
C GLY A 185 23.53 -5.87 -8.27
N ALA A 186 23.57 -6.29 -7.00
CA ALA A 186 24.75 -6.89 -6.34
C ALA A 186 25.29 -8.11 -7.08
N ARG A 187 24.41 -8.86 -7.78
CA ARG A 187 24.78 -10.07 -8.54
C ARG A 187 24.84 -9.83 -10.07
N GLY A 188 24.93 -8.57 -10.49
CA GLY A 188 24.97 -8.16 -11.89
C GLY A 188 23.85 -7.22 -12.29
N GLN A 189 24.00 -6.60 -13.45
CA GLN A 189 23.07 -5.56 -13.93
C GLN A 189 21.64 -6.06 -14.00
N ARG A 190 20.73 -5.29 -13.39
CA ARG A 190 19.27 -5.41 -13.48
C ARG A 190 18.70 -4.28 -14.33
N LYS A 191 17.68 -4.60 -15.11
CA LYS A 191 16.98 -3.59 -15.93
C LYS A 191 15.51 -3.60 -15.60
N TYR A 192 14.99 -2.43 -15.25
CA TYR A 192 13.59 -2.19 -14.94
C TYR A 192 12.98 -1.22 -15.93
N LEU A 193 11.68 -1.18 -16.00
CA LEU A 193 10.92 -0.23 -16.79
C LEU A 193 10.16 0.71 -15.86
N VAL A 194 10.39 2.00 -15.93
CA VAL A 194 9.52 2.98 -15.30
C VAL A 194 8.45 3.37 -16.29
N ALA A 195 7.18 3.26 -15.93
CA ALA A 195 6.03 3.64 -16.75
C ALA A 195 5.29 4.79 -16.08
N ILE A 196 5.20 5.93 -16.75
CA ILE A 196 4.41 7.08 -16.30
C ILE A 196 3.02 6.98 -16.92
N LEU A 197 2.00 6.92 -16.06
CA LEU A 197 0.63 6.64 -16.44
C LEU A 197 -0.24 7.90 -16.45
N ASN A 198 -1.25 7.87 -17.31
CA ASN A 198 -2.24 8.93 -17.48
C ASN A 198 -3.63 8.47 -17.03
N PRO A 199 -4.08 8.78 -15.82
CA PRO A 199 -5.40 8.41 -15.36
C PRO A 199 -6.55 9.21 -16.01
N SER A 200 -6.26 10.17 -16.90
CA SER A 200 -7.28 10.77 -17.76
C SER A 200 -7.67 9.89 -18.95
N GLU A 201 -6.93 8.80 -19.19
CA GLU A 201 -7.18 7.77 -20.18
C GLU A 201 -7.13 6.41 -19.47
N LEU A 202 -8.16 6.12 -18.69
CA LEU A 202 -8.18 4.96 -17.79
C LEU A 202 -8.08 3.62 -18.53
N LEU A 203 -7.30 2.73 -17.94
CA LEU A 203 -7.37 1.28 -18.09
C LEU A 203 -7.77 0.68 -16.73
N TYR A 204 -8.13 -0.58 -16.66
CA TYR A 204 -8.53 -1.19 -15.39
C TYR A 204 -7.43 -1.16 -14.32
N SER A 205 -6.15 -1.23 -14.71
CA SER A 205 -5.02 -1.10 -13.78
C SER A 205 -4.65 0.33 -13.39
N GLY A 206 -5.30 1.35 -13.97
CA GLY A 206 -4.94 2.76 -13.82
C GLY A 206 -4.98 3.47 -15.16
N GLY A 207 -3.94 4.21 -15.54
CA GLY A 207 -3.90 5.00 -16.78
C GLY A 207 -3.17 4.35 -17.95
N THR A 208 -3.42 4.84 -19.14
CA THR A 208 -2.60 4.55 -20.31
C THR A 208 -1.18 5.11 -20.13
N ALA A 209 -0.15 4.39 -20.58
CA ALA A 209 1.22 4.86 -20.42
C ALA A 209 1.53 6.05 -21.33
N LEU A 210 1.84 7.20 -20.71
CA LEU A 210 2.31 8.42 -21.40
C LEU A 210 3.73 8.23 -21.91
N SER A 211 4.61 7.69 -21.07
CA SER A 211 6.00 7.51 -21.39
C SER A 211 6.61 6.35 -20.61
N TYR A 212 7.76 5.91 -21.11
CA TYR A 212 8.55 4.86 -20.49
C TYR A 212 9.99 5.33 -20.33
N ALA A 213 10.63 5.00 -19.23
CA ALA A 213 12.06 5.18 -19.02
C ALA A 213 12.70 3.84 -18.60
N PRO A 214 13.65 3.30 -19.39
CA PRO A 214 14.45 2.18 -18.94
C PRO A 214 15.32 2.61 -17.76
N LEU A 215 15.34 1.81 -16.70
CA LEU A 215 16.19 1.99 -15.53
C LEU A 215 17.19 0.83 -15.50
N SER A 216 18.47 1.13 -15.43
CA SER A 216 19.53 0.16 -15.22
C SER A 216 20.10 0.30 -13.82
N VAL A 217 20.27 -0.81 -13.12
CA VAL A 217 20.89 -0.84 -11.79
C VAL A 217 22.01 -1.86 -11.78
N ASN A 218 23.19 -1.44 -11.33
CA ASN A 218 24.37 -2.31 -11.28
C ASN A 218 25.25 -1.92 -10.11
N ASP A 219 25.47 -2.84 -9.18
CA ASP A 219 26.27 -2.61 -7.98
C ASP A 219 25.92 -1.29 -7.28
N GLY A 220 24.62 -1.12 -7.02
CA GLY A 220 24.07 0.09 -6.38
C GLY A 220 23.95 1.33 -7.28
N ARG A 221 24.60 1.37 -8.43
CA ARG A 221 24.51 2.51 -9.35
C ARG A 221 23.22 2.46 -10.15
N VAL A 222 22.46 3.55 -10.11
CA VAL A 222 21.17 3.71 -10.78
C VAL A 222 21.32 4.64 -11.98
N GLU A 223 20.96 4.17 -13.16
CA GLU A 223 21.01 4.95 -14.40
C GLU A 223 19.65 4.95 -15.08
N ILE A 224 19.10 6.13 -15.32
CA ILE A 224 17.86 6.31 -16.08
C ILE A 224 18.21 6.55 -17.55
N GLY A 225 17.74 5.67 -18.41
CA GLY A 225 17.89 5.80 -19.85
C GLY A 225 16.94 6.82 -20.46
N ALA A 226 17.15 7.10 -21.74
CA ALA A 226 16.32 8.04 -22.49
C ALA A 226 14.85 7.65 -22.45
N THR A 227 14.00 8.62 -22.14
CA THR A 227 12.55 8.47 -22.12
C THR A 227 12.00 8.19 -23.51
N VAL A 228 11.07 7.27 -23.60
CA VAL A 228 10.35 6.89 -24.81
C VAL A 228 8.89 7.31 -24.65
N ASP A 229 8.41 8.17 -25.57
CA ASP A 229 7.00 8.55 -25.62
C ASP A 229 6.13 7.31 -25.88
N GLY A 230 5.05 7.15 -25.12
CA GLY A 230 4.18 5.98 -25.16
C GLY A 230 3.47 5.78 -26.49
N LEU A 231 3.12 6.88 -27.18
CA LEU A 231 2.38 6.82 -28.45
C LEU A 231 3.27 6.95 -29.69
N THR A 232 4.28 7.83 -29.65
CA THR A 232 5.07 8.20 -30.83
C THR A 232 6.53 7.77 -30.75
N GLY A 233 6.97 7.21 -29.62
CA GLY A 233 8.31 6.66 -29.45
C GLY A 233 8.61 5.58 -30.47
N ALA A 234 9.88 5.48 -30.88
CA ALA A 234 10.31 4.48 -31.85
C ALA A 234 9.87 3.06 -31.43
N GLY A 235 9.16 2.37 -32.31
CA GLY A 235 8.62 1.04 -32.06
C GLY A 235 7.34 0.97 -31.21
N MET A 236 6.84 2.09 -30.69
CA MET A 236 5.63 2.12 -29.84
C MET A 236 4.34 2.32 -30.65
N PHE A 237 4.45 2.93 -31.83
CA PHE A 237 3.31 3.19 -32.70
C PHE A 237 2.83 1.90 -33.40
N GLY A 238 1.52 1.74 -33.50
CA GLY A 238 0.87 0.61 -34.15
C GLY A 238 0.55 -0.55 -33.22
N GLU A 239 -0.27 -1.45 -33.75
CA GLU A 239 -0.68 -2.65 -33.03
C GLU A 239 0.35 -3.76 -33.19
N ARG A 240 0.60 -4.49 -32.10
CA ARG A 240 1.59 -5.56 -32.04
C ARG A 240 1.03 -6.81 -31.40
N TYR A 241 1.69 -7.94 -31.64
CA TYR A 241 1.51 -9.15 -30.90
C TYR A 241 2.62 -9.32 -29.86
N TRP A 242 2.26 -9.76 -28.69
CA TRP A 242 3.18 -10.28 -27.68
C TRP A 242 2.56 -11.48 -26.96
N ARG A 243 3.38 -12.21 -26.22
CA ARG A 243 2.89 -13.34 -25.41
C ARG A 243 2.01 -12.80 -24.29
N LYS A 244 0.73 -13.19 -24.30
CA LYS A 244 -0.20 -12.83 -23.24
C LYS A 244 0.07 -13.61 -21.96
N VAL A 245 -0.26 -13.03 -20.81
CA VAL A 245 -0.36 -13.76 -19.55
C VAL A 245 -1.47 -14.80 -19.65
N LYS A 246 -1.15 -16.06 -19.33
CA LYS A 246 -2.11 -17.16 -19.40
C LYS A 246 -3.31 -16.85 -18.48
N GLY A 247 -4.52 -16.98 -18.96
CA GLY A 247 -5.75 -16.67 -18.20
C GLY A 247 -6.23 -15.22 -18.29
N ASN A 248 -5.41 -14.26 -18.80
CA ASN A 248 -5.85 -12.87 -18.93
C ASN A 248 -6.94 -12.71 -20.00
N PRO A 249 -8.21 -12.39 -19.66
CA PRO A 249 -9.30 -12.25 -20.63
C PRO A 249 -9.25 -10.93 -21.41
N PHE A 250 -8.44 -9.95 -20.95
CA PHE A 250 -8.38 -8.60 -21.52
C PHE A 250 -7.36 -8.46 -22.65
N HIS A 251 -6.45 -9.43 -22.81
CA HIS A 251 -5.56 -9.49 -23.95
C HIS A 251 -6.21 -10.28 -25.09
N ARG A 252 -6.72 -9.58 -26.08
CA ARG A 252 -7.32 -10.17 -27.29
C ARG A 252 -6.70 -9.57 -28.54
N GLY A 253 -6.15 -10.42 -29.40
CA GLY A 253 -5.58 -10.02 -30.69
C GLY A 253 -4.34 -9.15 -30.58
N ARG A 254 -4.25 -8.16 -31.48
CA ARG A 254 -3.16 -7.16 -31.51
C ARG A 254 -3.57 -5.98 -30.63
N LEU A 255 -2.63 -5.45 -29.87
CA LEU A 255 -2.81 -4.31 -28.99
C LEU A 255 -1.73 -3.26 -29.21
N LYS A 256 -2.00 -2.02 -28.84
CA LYS A 256 -0.99 -0.96 -28.76
C LYS A 256 -0.21 -1.09 -27.45
N VAL A 257 1.11 -0.90 -27.50
CA VAL A 257 1.98 -1.04 -26.31
C VAL A 257 1.52 -0.19 -25.13
N PRO A 258 1.13 1.10 -25.31
CA PRO A 258 0.65 1.93 -24.19
C PRO A 258 -0.61 1.42 -23.51
N THR A 259 -1.38 0.55 -24.18
CA THR A 259 -2.60 -0.05 -23.65
C THR A 259 -2.41 -1.49 -23.17
N ALA A 260 -1.18 -1.91 -22.92
CA ALA A 260 -0.89 -3.27 -22.47
C ALA A 260 -1.49 -3.59 -21.08
N ALA A 261 -1.54 -2.60 -20.20
CA ALA A 261 -1.99 -2.74 -18.81
C ALA A 261 -3.53 -2.71 -18.68
N LYS A 262 -4.23 -3.57 -19.42
CA LYS A 262 -5.71 -3.64 -19.39
C LYS A 262 -6.28 -4.47 -18.24
N ALA A 263 -5.49 -5.35 -17.63
CA ALA A 263 -5.93 -6.17 -16.51
C ALA A 263 -6.01 -5.34 -15.23
N PRO A 264 -6.98 -5.56 -14.32
CA PRO A 264 -7.07 -4.77 -13.08
C PRO A 264 -5.94 -5.07 -12.09
N SER A 265 -5.45 -6.31 -12.02
CA SER A 265 -4.32 -6.69 -11.17
C SER A 265 -2.99 -6.26 -11.83
N TRP A 266 -2.15 -5.55 -11.07
CA TRP A 266 -0.85 -5.10 -11.56
C TRP A 266 0.17 -6.22 -11.82
N PRO A 267 0.26 -7.32 -11.06
CA PRO A 267 1.08 -8.47 -11.45
C PRO A 267 0.78 -8.97 -12.87
N VAL A 268 -0.50 -9.00 -13.26
CA VAL A 268 -0.91 -9.36 -14.64
C VAL A 268 -0.62 -8.22 -15.62
N ALA A 269 -1.00 -6.99 -15.28
CA ALA A 269 -0.81 -5.81 -16.12
C ALA A 269 0.67 -5.50 -16.36
N GLY A 270 1.50 -5.66 -15.32
CA GLY A 270 2.96 -5.45 -15.38
C GLY A 270 3.65 -6.45 -16.30
N GLU A 271 3.33 -7.74 -16.20
CA GLU A 271 3.89 -8.75 -17.10
C GLU A 271 3.44 -8.51 -18.56
N GLU A 272 2.17 -8.14 -18.79
CA GLU A 272 1.68 -7.72 -20.12
C GLU A 272 2.48 -6.52 -20.65
N MET A 273 2.75 -5.52 -19.81
CA MET A 273 3.53 -4.34 -20.18
C MET A 273 4.98 -4.69 -20.51
N LEU A 274 5.62 -5.56 -19.74
CA LEU A 274 6.99 -6.02 -20.02
C LEU A 274 7.07 -6.83 -21.32
N ASN A 275 6.08 -7.67 -21.60
CA ASN A 275 5.99 -8.42 -22.86
C ASN A 275 5.73 -7.50 -24.05
N ALA A 276 4.88 -6.49 -23.89
CA ALA A 276 4.63 -5.46 -24.89
C ALA A 276 5.90 -4.66 -25.18
N TRP A 277 6.61 -4.20 -24.13
CA TRP A 277 7.89 -3.51 -24.25
C TRP A 277 8.92 -4.35 -25.01
N ARG A 278 9.06 -5.64 -24.65
CA ARG A 278 9.95 -6.56 -25.36
C ARG A 278 9.61 -6.67 -26.85
N SER A 279 8.32 -6.73 -27.20
CA SER A 279 7.87 -6.78 -28.60
C SER A 279 8.23 -5.53 -29.40
N ALA A 280 8.26 -4.39 -28.73
CA ALA A 280 8.54 -3.08 -29.34
C ALA A 280 10.04 -2.74 -29.39
N ARG A 281 10.82 -3.14 -28.39
CA ARG A 281 12.19 -2.70 -28.14
C ARG A 281 13.22 -3.83 -28.14
N GLY A 282 12.81 -5.10 -28.23
CA GLY A 282 13.68 -6.26 -28.22
C GLY A 282 14.45 -6.48 -26.90
N ARG A 283 14.08 -5.79 -25.82
CA ARG A 283 14.79 -5.81 -24.54
C ARG A 283 13.92 -6.41 -23.42
N ASN A 284 14.52 -7.34 -22.68
CA ASN A 284 13.91 -7.87 -21.47
C ASN A 284 14.16 -6.93 -20.29
N MET A 285 13.15 -6.79 -19.44
CA MET A 285 13.22 -6.09 -18.16
C MET A 285 12.91 -7.06 -17.02
N ALA A 286 13.53 -6.86 -15.87
CA ALA A 286 13.32 -7.68 -14.67
C ALA A 286 12.03 -7.31 -13.92
N GLY A 287 11.52 -6.09 -14.15
CA GLY A 287 10.31 -5.60 -13.51
C GLY A 287 9.87 -4.27 -14.09
N VAL A 288 8.71 -3.79 -13.63
CA VAL A 288 8.16 -2.47 -13.96
C VAL A 288 7.76 -1.73 -12.69
N VAL A 289 8.06 -0.43 -12.67
CA VAL A 289 7.57 0.54 -11.69
C VAL A 289 6.58 1.43 -12.42
N ALA A 290 5.34 1.36 -12.04
CA ALA A 290 4.26 2.16 -12.59
C ALA A 290 3.89 3.28 -11.62
N VAL A 291 3.88 4.50 -12.11
CA VAL A 291 3.53 5.69 -11.32
C VAL A 291 2.67 6.59 -12.18
N ASP A 292 1.57 7.07 -11.66
CA ASP A 292 0.75 8.00 -12.38
C ASP A 292 1.01 9.47 -12.01
N VAL A 293 0.41 10.39 -12.76
CA VAL A 293 0.62 11.81 -12.54
C VAL A 293 0.05 12.32 -11.20
N VAL A 294 -0.87 11.59 -10.57
CA VAL A 294 -1.40 11.93 -9.23
C VAL A 294 -0.35 11.64 -8.17
N ALA A 295 0.23 10.44 -8.17
CA ALA A 295 1.32 10.08 -7.27
C ALA A 295 2.55 10.99 -7.47
N LEU A 296 2.86 11.35 -8.73
CA LEU A 296 3.91 12.31 -9.03
C LEU A 296 3.61 13.71 -8.43
N GLY A 297 2.35 14.14 -8.44
CA GLY A 297 1.91 15.38 -7.79
C GLY A 297 2.18 15.36 -6.28
N ARG A 298 1.81 14.28 -5.60
CA ARG A 298 2.06 14.10 -4.16
C ARG A 298 3.56 14.13 -3.82
N LEU A 299 4.41 13.54 -4.65
CA LEU A 299 5.86 13.62 -4.47
C LEU A 299 6.40 15.05 -4.60
N LEU A 300 5.78 15.90 -5.44
CA LEU A 300 6.18 17.29 -5.57
C LEU A 300 5.86 18.14 -4.32
N GLU A 301 4.92 17.73 -3.49
CA GLU A 301 4.62 18.42 -2.23
C GLU A 301 5.83 18.46 -1.31
N ILE A 302 6.62 17.38 -1.27
CA ILE A 302 7.83 17.29 -0.44
C ILE A 302 9.12 17.62 -1.19
N THR A 303 9.18 17.42 -2.51
CA THR A 303 10.38 17.68 -3.29
C THR A 303 10.41 19.10 -3.89
N GLY A 304 9.29 19.81 -3.81
CA GLY A 304 9.11 21.15 -4.33
C GLY A 304 8.81 21.20 -5.84
N PRO A 305 8.44 22.38 -6.33
CA PRO A 305 7.94 22.58 -7.69
C PRO A 305 8.97 22.33 -8.78
N LEU A 306 8.49 22.00 -9.97
CA LEU A 306 9.31 21.76 -11.15
C LEU A 306 9.53 23.07 -11.94
N LYS A 307 10.76 23.34 -12.33
CA LYS A 307 11.08 24.36 -13.34
C LYS A 307 11.23 23.68 -14.71
N VAL A 308 10.15 23.70 -15.51
CA VAL A 308 10.10 23.00 -16.78
C VAL A 308 10.57 23.94 -17.90
N PRO A 309 11.65 23.61 -18.63
CA PRO A 309 12.17 24.44 -19.71
C PRO A 309 11.06 24.78 -20.72
N ARG A 310 10.92 26.06 -21.09
CA ARG A 310 9.90 26.64 -21.99
C ARG A 310 8.45 26.65 -21.46
N PHE A 311 8.15 25.92 -20.37
CA PHE A 311 6.78 25.79 -19.85
C PHE A 311 6.59 26.47 -18.48
N GLY A 312 7.69 26.90 -17.86
CA GLY A 312 7.66 27.65 -16.61
C GLY A 312 7.67 26.75 -15.38
N ARG A 313 7.13 27.27 -14.29
CA ARG A 313 7.04 26.62 -12.99
C ARG A 313 5.74 25.82 -12.90
N VAL A 314 5.82 24.58 -12.46
CA VAL A 314 4.68 23.68 -12.21
C VAL A 314 4.68 23.31 -10.74
N GLU A 315 3.65 23.72 -10.03
CA GLU A 315 3.41 23.38 -8.62
C GLU A 315 2.81 21.97 -8.49
N ALA A 316 2.88 21.38 -7.30
CA ALA A 316 2.31 20.07 -7.03
C ALA A 316 0.81 20.00 -7.39
N GLY A 317 0.02 20.96 -6.93
CA GLY A 317 -1.42 21.02 -7.21
C GLY A 317 -1.80 21.23 -8.67
N ASP A 318 -0.88 21.79 -9.48
CA ASP A 318 -1.12 22.06 -10.90
C ASP A 318 -0.64 20.95 -11.84
N LEU A 319 0.14 19.98 -11.34
CA LEU A 319 0.78 18.97 -12.19
C LEU A 319 -0.23 18.17 -13.00
N VAL A 320 -1.24 17.63 -12.33
CA VAL A 320 -2.26 16.79 -12.98
C VAL A 320 -3.01 17.57 -14.04
N GLN A 321 -3.46 18.79 -13.73
CA GLN A 321 -4.14 19.66 -14.70
C GLN A 321 -3.21 20.04 -15.86
N THR A 322 -1.95 20.35 -15.58
CA THR A 322 -0.97 20.75 -16.59
C THR A 322 -0.65 19.62 -17.56
N VAL A 323 -0.47 18.39 -17.05
CA VAL A 323 -0.05 17.24 -17.87
C VAL A 323 -1.24 16.61 -18.60
N VAL A 324 -2.37 16.47 -17.94
CA VAL A 324 -3.47 15.63 -18.44
C VAL A 324 -4.81 16.36 -18.59
N GLY A 325 -5.06 17.44 -17.82
CA GLY A 325 -6.35 18.14 -17.79
C GLY A 325 -6.49 19.31 -18.75
N SER A 326 -5.40 19.83 -19.30
CA SER A 326 -5.43 21.10 -20.06
C SER A 326 -5.77 20.91 -21.55
N TYR A 327 -7.05 20.65 -21.87
CA TYR A 327 -7.51 20.71 -23.27
C TYR A 327 -7.36 22.10 -23.90
N ASP A 328 -7.46 23.14 -23.09
CA ASP A 328 -7.57 24.53 -23.58
C ASP A 328 -6.23 25.27 -23.57
N LYS A 329 -5.31 24.92 -22.66
CA LYS A 329 -4.02 25.62 -22.52
C LYS A 329 -3.03 25.32 -23.66
N TYR A 330 -3.01 24.07 -24.13
CA TYR A 330 -2.15 23.62 -25.22
C TYR A 330 -2.97 22.90 -26.28
N ARG A 331 -3.44 23.64 -27.28
CA ARG A 331 -4.35 23.11 -28.31
C ARG A 331 -3.68 22.15 -29.28
N ASP A 332 -2.39 22.33 -29.53
CA ASP A 332 -1.65 21.47 -30.45
C ASP A 332 -0.99 20.27 -29.71
N LEU A 333 -0.99 19.13 -30.39
CA LEU A 333 -0.47 17.88 -29.88
C LEU A 333 1.05 17.90 -29.67
N ASP A 334 1.79 18.65 -30.51
CA ASP A 334 3.25 18.67 -30.49
C ASP A 334 3.77 19.48 -29.29
N THR A 335 3.11 20.57 -28.92
CA THR A 335 3.39 21.34 -27.71
C THR A 335 3.16 20.48 -26.46
N ARG A 336 2.07 19.68 -26.39
CA ARG A 336 1.80 18.76 -25.26
C ARG A 336 2.86 17.68 -25.15
N LYS A 337 3.27 17.09 -26.27
CA LYS A 337 4.37 16.11 -26.30
C LYS A 337 5.70 16.73 -25.88
N ALA A 338 5.95 17.98 -26.27
CA ALA A 338 7.13 18.72 -25.86
C ALA A 338 7.14 18.96 -24.34
N LEU A 339 5.97 19.31 -23.74
CA LEU A 339 5.81 19.45 -22.30
C LEU A 339 6.11 18.12 -21.58
N ASN A 340 5.49 17.01 -21.99
CA ASN A 340 5.71 15.71 -21.37
C ASN A 340 7.18 15.28 -21.44
N ARG A 341 7.84 15.50 -22.58
CA ARG A 341 9.28 15.22 -22.74
C ARG A 341 10.17 16.10 -21.86
N ALA A 342 9.77 17.36 -21.64
CA ALA A 342 10.51 18.29 -20.78
C ALA A 342 10.31 18.01 -19.29
N LEU A 343 9.13 17.49 -18.89
CA LEU A 343 8.80 17.17 -17.49
C LEU A 343 9.61 16.01 -16.94
N VAL A 344 9.79 14.93 -17.71
CA VAL A 344 10.38 13.68 -17.20
C VAL A 344 11.80 13.85 -16.64
N PRO A 345 12.75 14.51 -17.34
CA PRO A 345 14.10 14.69 -16.79
C PRO A 345 14.10 15.55 -15.52
N VAL A 346 13.30 16.63 -15.50
CA VAL A 346 13.22 17.53 -14.33
C VAL A 346 12.60 16.82 -13.14
N PHE A 347 11.60 15.99 -13.40
CA PHE A 347 10.97 15.17 -12.36
C PHE A 347 11.95 14.12 -11.80
N SER A 348 12.67 13.42 -12.68
CA SER A 348 13.68 12.45 -12.27
C SER A 348 14.75 13.09 -11.38
N ASP A 349 15.27 14.26 -11.77
CA ASP A 349 16.23 14.99 -10.96
C ASP A 349 15.67 15.32 -9.57
N ARG A 350 14.43 15.79 -9.48
CA ARG A 350 13.77 16.05 -8.20
C ARG A 350 13.56 14.80 -7.37
N LEU A 351 13.16 13.70 -7.98
CA LEU A 351 12.94 12.44 -7.28
C LEU A 351 14.21 11.93 -6.60
N PHE A 352 15.36 12.07 -7.24
CA PHE A 352 16.63 11.61 -6.69
C PHE A 352 17.29 12.62 -5.74
N ASN A 353 17.23 13.91 -6.05
CA ASN A 353 17.99 14.95 -5.37
C ASN A 353 17.16 15.82 -4.40
N GLY A 354 15.84 15.68 -4.34
CA GLY A 354 14.95 16.46 -3.47
C GLY A 354 14.26 15.62 -2.40
N GLY A 355 14.03 16.18 -1.19
CA GLY A 355 13.28 15.56 -0.10
C GLY A 355 13.95 14.35 0.54
N GLN A 356 13.42 13.90 1.66
CA GLN A 356 13.93 12.74 2.40
C GLN A 356 13.43 11.43 1.80
N LEU A 357 14.28 10.39 1.78
CA LEU A 357 13.94 9.09 1.21
C LEU A 357 12.75 8.44 1.92
N ALA A 358 12.72 8.49 3.24
CA ALA A 358 11.64 7.90 4.05
C ALA A 358 10.27 8.51 3.70
N GLU A 359 10.19 9.83 3.56
CA GLU A 359 8.96 10.54 3.17
C GLU A 359 8.50 10.14 1.76
N LYS A 360 9.45 10.02 0.80
CA LYS A 360 9.12 9.56 -0.56
C LYS A 360 8.57 8.14 -0.56
N VAL A 361 9.16 7.24 0.21
CA VAL A 361 8.69 5.85 0.34
C VAL A 361 7.31 5.82 0.97
N ALA A 362 7.06 6.60 2.01
CA ALA A 362 5.74 6.71 2.65
C ALA A 362 4.67 7.19 1.65
N ILE A 363 4.95 8.26 0.89
CA ILE A 363 4.03 8.77 -0.14
C ILE A 363 3.75 7.73 -1.23
N LEU A 364 4.78 7.00 -1.70
CA LEU A 364 4.59 5.97 -2.71
C LEU A 364 3.82 4.77 -2.18
N ARG A 365 4.01 4.40 -0.91
CA ARG A 365 3.22 3.36 -0.25
C ARG A 365 1.75 3.79 -0.15
N ASP A 366 1.48 5.00 0.30
CA ASP A 366 0.11 5.51 0.39
C ASP A 366 -0.53 5.64 -1.01
N ALA A 367 0.23 6.08 -2.01
CA ALA A 367 -0.21 6.09 -3.40
C ALA A 367 -0.51 4.68 -3.94
N SER A 368 0.17 3.63 -3.44
CA SER A 368 -0.12 2.24 -3.81
C SER A 368 -1.48 1.79 -3.31
N HIS A 369 -1.88 2.18 -2.11
CA HIS A 369 -3.19 1.84 -1.55
C HIS A 369 -4.33 2.45 -2.39
N GLY A 370 -4.13 3.65 -2.94
CA GLY A 370 -5.03 4.30 -3.90
C GLY A 370 -4.83 3.84 -5.36
N ARG A 371 -3.90 2.90 -5.61
CA ARG A 371 -3.54 2.33 -6.92
C ARG A 371 -3.00 3.37 -7.92
N HIS A 372 -2.36 4.43 -7.42
CA HIS A 372 -1.63 5.44 -8.20
C HIS A 372 -0.15 5.09 -8.41
N PHE A 373 0.32 4.11 -7.68
CA PHE A 373 1.65 3.53 -7.77
C PHE A 373 1.56 2.01 -7.67
N ALA A 374 2.37 1.29 -8.43
CA ALA A 374 2.48 -0.16 -8.34
C ALA A 374 3.82 -0.65 -8.86
N MET A 375 4.28 -1.77 -8.33
CA MET A 375 5.50 -2.44 -8.77
C MET A 375 5.19 -3.89 -9.16
N TYR A 376 5.87 -4.36 -10.20
CA TYR A 376 5.85 -5.76 -10.57
C TYR A 376 7.26 -6.24 -10.91
N PHE A 377 7.62 -7.39 -10.38
CA PHE A 377 8.92 -8.04 -10.61
C PHE A 377 8.73 -9.49 -11.06
N ARG A 378 9.59 -9.93 -11.98
CA ARG A 378 9.62 -11.32 -12.45
C ARG A 378 10.32 -12.27 -11.49
N ASP A 379 11.06 -11.74 -10.56
CA ASP A 379 11.70 -12.47 -9.47
C ASP A 379 10.65 -12.65 -8.37
N ASP A 380 10.25 -13.89 -8.10
CA ASP A 380 9.14 -14.21 -7.18
C ASP A 380 9.45 -13.77 -5.75
N ALA A 381 10.71 -13.83 -5.30
CA ALA A 381 11.08 -13.40 -3.95
C ALA A 381 10.99 -11.88 -3.80
N VAL A 382 11.42 -11.14 -4.83
CA VAL A 382 11.25 -9.67 -4.88
C VAL A 382 9.78 -9.30 -4.96
N GLN A 383 9.00 -9.97 -5.82
CA GLN A 383 7.57 -9.73 -5.96
C GLN A 383 6.83 -9.95 -4.64
N SER A 384 7.10 -11.07 -3.94
CA SER A 384 6.48 -11.39 -2.66
C SER A 384 6.83 -10.36 -1.57
N ALA A 385 8.07 -9.85 -1.56
CA ALA A 385 8.48 -8.83 -0.61
C ALA A 385 7.69 -7.52 -0.76
N PHE A 386 7.43 -7.09 -2.01
CA PHE A 386 6.58 -5.92 -2.27
C PHE A 386 5.08 -6.19 -2.08
N ASP A 387 4.63 -7.43 -2.22
CA ASP A 387 3.23 -7.83 -1.97
C ASP A 387 2.89 -7.67 -0.48
N VAL A 388 3.79 -8.09 0.41
CA VAL A 388 3.65 -7.90 1.88
C VAL A 388 3.51 -6.41 2.24
N LEU A 389 4.18 -5.51 1.51
CA LEU A 389 4.10 -4.06 1.73
C LEU A 389 2.89 -3.39 1.05
N GLY A 390 2.03 -4.16 0.36
CA GLY A 390 0.89 -3.61 -0.37
C GLY A 390 1.26 -2.78 -1.60
N MET A 391 2.49 -2.89 -2.12
CA MET A 391 2.99 -2.05 -3.22
C MET A 391 2.88 -2.68 -4.60
N THR A 392 2.32 -3.88 -4.71
CA THR A 392 2.20 -4.59 -5.99
C THR A 392 0.95 -4.24 -6.78
N GLY A 393 -0.03 -3.58 -6.17
CA GLY A 393 -1.30 -3.28 -6.81
C GLY A 393 -2.06 -4.54 -7.27
N ASP A 394 -1.85 -5.69 -6.62
CA ASP A 394 -2.67 -6.88 -6.87
C ASP A 394 -4.08 -6.66 -6.34
N LEU A 395 -5.02 -7.46 -6.82
CA LEU A 395 -6.37 -7.47 -6.24
C LEU A 395 -6.36 -8.26 -4.93
N SER A 396 -7.20 -7.87 -3.99
CA SER A 396 -7.40 -8.64 -2.76
C SER A 396 -7.70 -10.11 -3.08
N LYS A 397 -7.06 -11.01 -2.33
CA LYS A 397 -7.18 -12.47 -2.48
C LYS A 397 -8.25 -13.05 -1.55
N THR A 398 -9.16 -12.20 -1.06
CA THR A 398 -10.21 -12.62 -0.13
C THR A 398 -11.08 -13.75 -0.69
N GLU A 399 -11.50 -14.63 0.19
CA GLU A 399 -12.50 -15.68 -0.07
C GLU A 399 -13.91 -15.25 0.39
N HIS A 400 -14.05 -14.06 0.97
CA HIS A 400 -15.28 -13.46 1.47
C HIS A 400 -15.89 -12.50 0.46
N ASP A 401 -16.64 -11.49 0.92
CA ASP A 401 -17.20 -10.48 0.05
C ASP A 401 -16.12 -9.53 -0.49
N TYR A 402 -16.33 -9.04 -1.69
CA TYR A 402 -15.36 -8.27 -2.43
C TYR A 402 -16.02 -7.24 -3.34
N LEU A 403 -15.48 -6.05 -3.38
CA LEU A 403 -15.89 -5.00 -4.29
C LEU A 403 -14.70 -4.44 -5.08
N GLY A 404 -14.70 -4.67 -6.40
CA GLY A 404 -13.78 -4.02 -7.33
C GLY A 404 -14.55 -3.48 -8.54
N VAL A 405 -14.62 -2.16 -8.67
CA VAL A 405 -15.25 -1.50 -9.82
C VAL A 405 -14.21 -0.71 -10.57
N PHE A 406 -13.93 -1.13 -11.80
CA PHE A 406 -12.94 -0.49 -12.64
C PHE A 406 -13.56 0.01 -13.94
N THR A 407 -13.20 1.22 -14.35
CA THR A 407 -13.59 1.76 -15.66
C THR A 407 -12.39 1.80 -16.59
N GLN A 408 -12.64 1.56 -17.87
CA GLN A 408 -11.66 1.70 -18.92
C GLN A 408 -12.20 2.62 -20.00
N ASN A 409 -11.38 3.55 -20.45
CA ASN A 409 -11.71 4.39 -21.60
C ASN A 409 -11.85 3.51 -22.85
N ALA A 410 -13.02 3.53 -23.47
CA ALA A 410 -13.29 2.73 -24.66
C ALA A 410 -12.90 3.46 -25.97
N VAL A 411 -12.58 4.74 -25.90
CA VAL A 411 -12.08 5.58 -27.00
C VAL A 411 -10.84 6.37 -26.54
N ALA A 412 -9.96 6.72 -27.45
CA ALA A 412 -8.75 7.46 -27.10
C ALA A 412 -9.09 8.95 -26.80
N SER A 413 -9.63 9.21 -25.61
CA SER A 413 -9.99 10.55 -25.12
C SER A 413 -9.49 10.76 -23.70
N LYS A 414 -9.47 12.02 -23.24
CA LYS A 414 -9.07 12.38 -21.87
C LYS A 414 -10.27 12.65 -20.95
N THR A 415 -11.42 12.10 -21.25
CA THR A 415 -12.67 12.40 -20.54
C THR A 415 -12.71 11.81 -19.13
N ASP A 416 -11.90 10.79 -18.82
CA ASP A 416 -11.80 10.23 -17.47
C ASP A 416 -11.28 11.26 -16.44
N TYR A 417 -10.58 12.33 -16.87
CA TYR A 417 -10.20 13.45 -15.99
C TYR A 417 -11.42 14.08 -15.28
N TRP A 418 -12.55 14.16 -15.98
CA TRP A 418 -13.78 14.75 -15.45
C TRP A 418 -14.78 13.70 -14.93
N GLN A 419 -14.44 12.43 -14.96
CA GLN A 419 -15.31 11.39 -14.44
C GLN A 419 -15.46 11.53 -12.92
N ARG A 420 -16.71 11.61 -12.45
CA ARG A 420 -17.06 11.46 -11.05
C ARG A 420 -17.78 10.14 -10.88
N ARG A 421 -17.37 9.32 -9.91
CA ARG A 421 -17.97 8.01 -9.67
C ARG A 421 -18.36 7.88 -8.21
N MET A 422 -19.56 7.34 -7.96
CA MET A 422 -20.04 6.99 -6.64
C MET A 422 -20.59 5.57 -6.67
N LEU A 423 -20.16 4.77 -5.73
CA LEU A 423 -20.61 3.39 -5.53
C LEU A 423 -21.55 3.35 -4.34
N ARG A 424 -22.72 2.69 -4.51
CA ARG A 424 -23.62 2.32 -3.41
C ARG A 424 -23.66 0.82 -3.33
N TYR A 425 -23.17 0.29 -2.23
CA TYR A 425 -23.01 -1.14 -1.98
C TYR A 425 -23.91 -1.55 -0.83
N GLN A 426 -24.97 -2.29 -1.12
CA GLN A 426 -26.00 -2.70 -0.17
C GLN A 426 -25.99 -4.21 -0.02
N VAL A 427 -25.67 -4.69 1.18
CA VAL A 427 -25.55 -6.10 1.54
C VAL A 427 -26.66 -6.49 2.48
N ARG A 428 -27.31 -7.61 2.20
CA ARG A 428 -28.28 -8.25 3.09
C ARG A 428 -27.81 -9.65 3.40
N LEU A 429 -27.39 -9.86 4.65
CA LEU A 429 -26.91 -11.14 5.12
C LEU A 429 -28.08 -12.09 5.38
N ALA A 430 -27.86 -13.37 5.09
CA ALA A 430 -28.71 -14.48 5.50
C ALA A 430 -28.11 -15.23 6.70
N PRO A 431 -28.91 -15.99 7.46
CA PRO A 431 -28.43 -16.71 8.66
C PRO A 431 -27.32 -17.73 8.38
N ASP A 432 -27.20 -18.22 7.15
CA ASP A 432 -26.20 -19.18 6.70
C ASP A 432 -24.88 -18.53 6.23
N GLY A 433 -24.72 -17.22 6.47
CA GLY A 433 -23.53 -16.47 6.05
C GLY A 433 -23.50 -16.05 4.58
N SER A 434 -24.49 -16.44 3.80
CA SER A 434 -24.66 -15.93 2.43
C SER A 434 -25.19 -14.48 2.43
N ALA A 435 -25.07 -13.78 1.30
CA ALA A 435 -25.62 -12.44 1.14
C ALA A 435 -26.24 -12.23 -0.22
N THR A 436 -27.28 -11.39 -0.26
CA THR A 436 -27.75 -10.74 -1.48
C THR A 436 -27.21 -9.32 -1.52
N VAL A 437 -26.56 -8.98 -2.61
CA VAL A 437 -25.91 -7.68 -2.80
C VAL A 437 -26.58 -6.91 -3.93
N ARG A 438 -26.78 -5.61 -3.69
CA ARG A 438 -27.18 -4.64 -4.71
C ARG A 438 -26.10 -3.56 -4.83
N LEU A 439 -25.39 -3.55 -5.95
CA LEU A 439 -24.41 -2.52 -6.30
C LEU A 439 -25.02 -1.54 -7.31
N GLN A 440 -24.89 -0.24 -7.02
CA GLN A 440 -25.16 0.83 -7.99
C GLN A 440 -23.88 1.62 -8.24
N VAL A 441 -23.45 1.66 -9.50
CA VAL A 441 -22.31 2.45 -9.98
C VAL A 441 -22.86 3.70 -10.67
N HIS A 442 -22.81 4.84 -9.98
CA HIS A 442 -23.20 6.13 -10.55
C HIS A 442 -21.98 6.79 -11.19
N ILE A 443 -22.10 7.20 -12.44
CA ILE A 443 -21.05 7.93 -13.17
C ILE A 443 -21.63 9.23 -13.71
N HIS A 444 -20.95 10.33 -13.40
CA HIS A 444 -21.20 11.65 -13.96
C HIS A 444 -20.03 12.04 -14.88
N ASN A 445 -20.32 12.32 -16.13
CA ASN A 445 -19.41 12.95 -17.06
C ASN A 445 -19.45 14.48 -16.87
N ASN A 446 -18.55 14.99 -16.04
CA ASN A 446 -18.48 16.43 -15.70
C ASN A 446 -17.60 17.24 -16.69
N THR A 447 -17.39 16.75 -17.93
CA THR A 447 -16.68 17.54 -18.95
C THR A 447 -17.40 18.84 -19.22
N PRO A 448 -16.67 19.97 -19.37
CA PRO A 448 -17.27 21.23 -19.75
C PRO A 448 -18.06 21.10 -21.06
N PRO A 449 -19.16 21.82 -21.24
CA PRO A 449 -19.89 21.81 -22.52
C PRO A 449 -19.02 22.37 -23.65
N TYR A 450 -19.34 22.01 -24.88
CA TYR A 450 -18.65 22.59 -26.05
C TYR A 450 -18.90 24.09 -26.11
N ALA A 451 -17.82 24.85 -26.38
CA ALA A 451 -17.89 26.31 -26.47
C ALA A 451 -18.63 26.82 -27.74
N LEU A 452 -18.64 26.01 -28.80
CA LEU A 452 -19.25 26.37 -30.10
C LEU A 452 -20.47 25.48 -30.35
N PRO A 453 -21.63 26.07 -30.72
CA PRO A 453 -22.79 25.29 -31.18
C PRO A 453 -22.44 24.46 -32.42
N GLY A 454 -22.88 23.22 -32.45
CA GLY A 454 -22.64 22.29 -33.55
C GLY A 454 -21.29 21.56 -33.54
N ALA A 455 -20.37 21.92 -32.63
CA ALA A 455 -19.12 21.21 -32.40
C ALA A 455 -19.34 20.13 -31.35
N ASP A 456 -19.89 19.00 -31.73
CA ASP A 456 -20.12 17.83 -30.84
C ASP A 456 -19.45 16.56 -31.41
N PRO A 457 -18.09 16.50 -31.44
CA PRO A 457 -17.42 15.30 -31.88
C PRO A 457 -17.65 14.18 -30.84
N ARG A 458 -18.43 13.17 -31.23
CA ARG A 458 -18.75 12.03 -30.35
C ARG A 458 -17.59 11.06 -30.18
N THR A 459 -16.58 11.14 -31.01
CA THR A 459 -15.39 10.27 -30.96
C THR A 459 -14.12 11.07 -31.22
N GLY A 460 -12.97 10.46 -30.98
CA GLY A 460 -11.67 11.08 -31.18
C GLY A 460 -11.13 11.78 -29.93
N TYR A 461 -9.91 12.28 -30.05
CA TYR A 461 -9.15 12.81 -28.91
C TYR A 461 -9.81 14.02 -28.22
N SER A 462 -10.50 14.87 -28.99
CA SER A 462 -11.16 16.08 -28.50
C SER A 462 -12.61 15.86 -28.06
N THR A 463 -13.12 14.63 -28.11
CA THR A 463 -14.49 14.34 -27.66
C THR A 463 -14.66 14.70 -26.18
N ARG A 464 -15.84 15.18 -25.83
CA ARG A 464 -16.29 15.40 -24.45
C ARG A 464 -17.27 14.30 -24.00
N TRP A 465 -17.54 13.35 -24.88
CA TRP A 465 -18.33 12.16 -24.56
C TRP A 465 -17.45 11.14 -23.83
N LEU A 466 -17.89 10.70 -22.65
CA LEU A 466 -17.24 9.65 -21.91
C LEU A 466 -17.77 8.29 -22.36
N PHE A 467 -16.88 7.43 -22.83
CA PHE A 467 -17.17 6.03 -23.17
C PHE A 467 -16.50 5.14 -22.14
N ALA A 468 -17.22 4.82 -21.07
CA ALA A 468 -16.69 4.01 -19.98
C ALA A 468 -17.04 2.53 -20.18
N SER A 469 -16.03 1.68 -20.33
CA SER A 469 -16.19 0.23 -20.17
C SER A 469 -16.12 -0.08 -18.68
N ILE A 470 -17.25 -0.25 -18.02
CA ILE A 470 -17.37 -0.50 -16.60
C ILE A 470 -17.22 -2.01 -16.38
N GLY A 471 -16.21 -2.42 -15.62
CA GLY A 471 -15.98 -3.78 -15.15
C GLY A 471 -16.27 -3.88 -13.66
N VAL A 472 -17.15 -4.77 -13.27
CA VAL A 472 -17.45 -5.08 -11.87
C VAL A 472 -16.92 -6.48 -11.60
N PHE A 473 -15.94 -6.58 -10.72
CA PHE A 473 -15.32 -7.83 -10.29
C PHE A 473 -15.96 -8.24 -8.97
N LEU A 474 -16.42 -9.47 -8.92
CA LEU A 474 -17.29 -9.98 -7.87
C LEU A 474 -16.52 -10.95 -6.95
N PRO A 475 -17.02 -11.25 -5.75
CA PRO A 475 -16.48 -12.30 -4.89
C PRO A 475 -16.46 -13.66 -5.62
N LYS A 476 -15.56 -14.56 -5.22
CA LYS A 476 -15.56 -15.93 -5.72
C LYS A 476 -16.91 -16.60 -5.44
N GLY A 477 -17.41 -17.35 -6.42
CA GLY A 477 -18.69 -18.04 -6.33
C GLY A 477 -19.94 -17.17 -6.45
N ALA A 478 -19.79 -15.84 -6.59
CA ALA A 478 -20.94 -14.95 -6.74
C ALA A 478 -21.73 -15.26 -8.03
N THR A 479 -23.06 -15.18 -7.93
CA THR A 479 -23.99 -15.41 -9.03
C THR A 479 -24.80 -14.15 -9.31
N VAL A 480 -24.64 -13.58 -10.52
CA VAL A 480 -25.39 -12.39 -10.92
C VAL A 480 -26.82 -12.74 -11.28
N THR A 481 -27.77 -12.10 -10.62
CA THR A 481 -29.21 -12.32 -10.78
C THR A 481 -29.86 -11.24 -11.65
N LYS A 482 -29.32 -10.01 -11.65
CA LYS A 482 -29.88 -8.90 -12.41
C LYS A 482 -28.83 -7.88 -12.81
N ALA A 483 -28.98 -7.33 -14.03
CA ALA A 483 -28.16 -6.22 -14.50
C ALA A 483 -29.04 -5.18 -15.24
N ALA A 484 -28.81 -3.89 -14.95
CA ALA A 484 -29.53 -2.80 -15.59
C ALA A 484 -28.62 -1.58 -15.81
N VAL A 485 -28.84 -0.83 -16.88
CA VAL A 485 -28.22 0.49 -17.16
C VAL A 485 -29.33 1.51 -17.32
N ARG A 486 -29.26 2.61 -16.56
CA ARG A 486 -30.28 3.66 -16.57
C ARG A 486 -31.70 3.10 -16.39
N GLY A 487 -31.85 2.16 -15.46
CA GLY A 487 -33.11 1.48 -15.17
C GLY A 487 -33.58 0.47 -16.19
N LYS A 488 -32.87 0.27 -17.32
CA LYS A 488 -33.24 -0.71 -18.36
C LYS A 488 -32.39 -1.97 -18.21
N PRO A 489 -33.02 -3.16 -18.06
CA PRO A 489 -32.30 -4.42 -18.05
C PRO A 489 -31.48 -4.62 -19.33
N PHE A 490 -30.36 -5.32 -19.20
CA PHE A 490 -29.53 -5.73 -20.33
C PHE A 490 -29.02 -7.17 -20.17
N ASP A 491 -28.81 -7.84 -21.28
CA ASP A 491 -28.18 -9.15 -21.30
C ASP A 491 -26.70 -9.01 -20.96
N PHE A 492 -26.22 -9.83 -20.03
CA PHE A 492 -24.83 -9.81 -19.57
C PHE A 492 -24.18 -11.19 -19.73
N VAL A 493 -22.89 -11.17 -19.92
CA VAL A 493 -22.04 -12.36 -19.89
C VAL A 493 -21.11 -12.22 -18.68
N VAL A 494 -21.12 -13.23 -17.83
CA VAL A 494 -20.16 -13.33 -16.72
C VAL A 494 -18.87 -13.89 -17.29
N GLY A 495 -17.82 -13.08 -17.20
CA GLY A 495 -16.45 -13.51 -17.52
C GLY A 495 -15.77 -14.08 -16.29
N ASP A 496 -14.64 -14.75 -16.50
CA ASP A 496 -13.77 -15.21 -15.44
C ASP A 496 -12.42 -14.46 -15.47
N TYR A 497 -11.96 -14.03 -14.30
CA TYR A 497 -10.67 -13.42 -14.09
C TYR A 497 -9.93 -14.16 -12.98
N PHE A 498 -9.18 -15.20 -13.32
CA PHE A 498 -8.43 -16.05 -12.39
C PHE A 498 -9.31 -16.60 -11.25
N GLY A 499 -10.48 -17.14 -11.60
CA GLY A 499 -11.47 -17.70 -10.66
C GLY A 499 -12.40 -16.67 -10.04
N ARG A 500 -12.25 -15.38 -10.37
CA ARG A 500 -13.13 -14.30 -9.93
C ARG A 500 -14.12 -13.94 -11.06
N PRO A 501 -15.42 -14.07 -10.84
CA PRO A 501 -16.41 -13.68 -11.85
C PRO A 501 -16.41 -12.16 -12.03
N PHE A 502 -16.67 -11.69 -13.25
CA PHE A 502 -16.87 -10.27 -13.53
C PHE A 502 -17.92 -10.01 -14.59
N VAL A 503 -18.60 -8.88 -14.48
CA VAL A 503 -19.52 -8.36 -15.50
C VAL A 503 -18.93 -7.10 -16.11
N ARG A 504 -19.01 -6.95 -17.43
CA ARG A 504 -18.51 -5.77 -18.13
C ARG A 504 -19.57 -5.17 -19.05
N ARG A 505 -19.75 -3.85 -18.97
CA ARG A 505 -20.63 -3.09 -19.87
C ARG A 505 -20.00 -1.77 -20.29
N THR A 506 -20.02 -1.49 -21.58
CA THR A 506 -19.64 -0.14 -22.07
C THR A 506 -20.88 0.74 -22.08
N VAL A 507 -20.78 1.88 -21.44
CA VAL A 507 -21.84 2.90 -21.35
C VAL A 507 -21.27 4.24 -21.84
N THR A 508 -22.11 4.95 -22.60
CA THR A 508 -21.75 6.28 -23.14
C THR A 508 -22.46 7.37 -22.37
N PHE A 509 -21.70 8.38 -21.96
CA PHE A 509 -22.19 9.53 -21.21
C PHE A 509 -21.93 10.81 -22.01
N PRO A 510 -22.97 11.50 -22.47
CA PRO A 510 -22.82 12.85 -23.02
C PRO A 510 -22.16 13.81 -22.03
N PRO A 511 -21.59 14.95 -22.45
CA PRO A 511 -21.13 16.00 -21.54
C PRO A 511 -22.23 16.38 -20.53
N GLN A 512 -21.86 16.63 -19.29
CA GLN A 512 -22.77 17.02 -18.19
C GLN A 512 -23.92 16.03 -17.92
N SER A 513 -23.72 14.75 -18.26
CA SER A 513 -24.76 13.72 -18.03
C SER A 513 -24.40 12.75 -16.93
N LEU A 514 -25.43 12.26 -16.24
CA LEU A 514 -25.38 11.23 -15.22
C LEU A 514 -25.99 9.93 -15.77
N GLY A 515 -25.47 8.81 -15.32
CA GLY A 515 -26.08 7.49 -15.55
C GLY A 515 -25.58 6.49 -14.51
N ASP A 516 -26.28 5.38 -14.44
CA ASP A 516 -25.99 4.32 -13.51
C ASP A 516 -25.91 2.95 -14.18
N LEU A 517 -25.11 2.06 -13.58
CA LEU A 517 -25.15 0.63 -13.77
C LEU A 517 -25.55 0.00 -12.44
N VAL A 518 -26.53 -0.89 -12.48
CA VAL A 518 -27.01 -1.63 -11.30
C VAL A 518 -26.77 -3.11 -11.52
N LEU A 519 -26.16 -3.77 -10.54
CA LEU A 519 -26.07 -5.23 -10.45
C LEU A 519 -26.71 -5.71 -9.16
N GLU A 520 -27.43 -6.84 -9.25
CA GLU A 520 -27.88 -7.62 -8.11
C GLU A 520 -27.25 -9.02 -8.24
N TYR A 521 -26.72 -9.54 -7.14
CA TYR A 521 -26.04 -10.84 -7.14
C TYR A 521 -26.02 -11.46 -5.74
N ASP A 522 -25.87 -12.77 -5.71
CA ASP A 522 -25.76 -13.55 -4.48
C ASP A 522 -24.30 -13.91 -4.23
N VAL A 523 -23.87 -13.83 -2.97
CA VAL A 523 -22.54 -14.17 -2.47
C VAL A 523 -22.69 -15.34 -1.49
N PRO A 524 -22.10 -16.51 -1.78
CA PRO A 524 -22.35 -17.71 -0.95
C PRO A 524 -21.66 -17.68 0.41
N SER A 525 -20.59 -16.90 0.57
CA SER A 525 -19.74 -16.89 1.77
C SER A 525 -19.35 -15.47 2.14
N ALA A 526 -20.31 -14.57 2.32
CA ALA A 526 -20.07 -13.17 2.66
C ALA A 526 -19.73 -13.00 4.16
N ALA A 527 -20.26 -13.86 5.02
CA ALA A 527 -20.02 -13.85 6.45
C ALA A 527 -19.67 -15.27 6.95
N VAL A 528 -18.91 -15.30 8.04
CA VAL A 528 -18.59 -16.54 8.78
C VAL A 528 -19.51 -16.62 9.99
N GLU A 529 -20.17 -17.77 10.16
CA GLU A 529 -20.95 -18.07 11.35
C GLU A 529 -20.04 -18.78 12.36
N ASP A 530 -19.92 -18.22 13.55
CA ASP A 530 -19.21 -18.83 14.67
C ASP A 530 -20.01 -18.64 15.96
N THR A 531 -20.33 -19.76 16.63
CA THR A 531 -21.07 -19.80 17.91
C THR A 531 -22.34 -18.93 17.93
N GLY A 532 -23.04 -18.88 16.81
CA GLY A 532 -24.26 -18.07 16.59
C GLY A 532 -24.00 -16.64 16.15
N SER A 533 -22.77 -16.13 16.20
CA SER A 533 -22.40 -14.81 15.67
C SER A 533 -22.18 -14.87 14.16
N LEU A 534 -22.55 -13.81 13.43
CA LEU A 534 -22.24 -13.63 12.03
C LEU A 534 -21.22 -12.49 11.86
N THR A 535 -20.01 -12.85 11.44
CA THR A 535 -18.94 -11.89 11.12
C THR A 535 -18.85 -11.71 9.61
N TYR A 536 -19.29 -10.56 9.14
CA TYR A 536 -19.20 -10.15 7.75
C TYR A 536 -17.84 -9.55 7.44
N ARG A 537 -17.26 -9.92 6.28
CA ARG A 537 -15.97 -9.39 5.82
C ARG A 537 -16.09 -8.87 4.40
N LEU A 538 -15.55 -7.67 4.16
CA LEU A 538 -15.53 -7.01 2.85
C LEU A 538 -14.15 -6.44 2.56
N ASP A 539 -13.57 -6.82 1.43
CA ASP A 539 -12.39 -6.17 0.87
C ASP A 539 -12.76 -5.31 -0.32
N VAL A 540 -12.19 -4.12 -0.41
CA VAL A 540 -12.44 -3.16 -1.48
C VAL A 540 -11.14 -2.80 -2.18
N ASP A 541 -11.12 -2.94 -3.51
CA ASP A 541 -10.03 -2.43 -4.35
C ASP A 541 -10.51 -1.19 -5.12
N PRO A 542 -9.98 0.02 -4.83
CA PRO A 542 -10.29 1.23 -5.59
C PRO A 542 -9.64 1.20 -6.97
N GLN A 543 -10.00 2.13 -7.82
CA GLN A 543 -9.25 2.44 -9.04
C GLN A 543 -8.50 3.75 -8.89
N GLY A 544 -7.22 3.80 -9.30
CA GLY A 544 -6.44 5.03 -9.36
C GLY A 544 -7.03 6.01 -10.38
N MET A 545 -7.87 6.92 -9.92
CA MET A 545 -8.56 7.94 -10.71
C MET A 545 -8.02 9.33 -10.37
N VAL A 546 -8.10 10.29 -11.32
CA VAL A 546 -7.75 11.70 -11.03
C VAL A 546 -8.62 12.26 -9.90
N ILE A 547 -9.86 11.87 -9.88
CA ILE A 547 -10.81 12.22 -8.83
C ILE A 547 -11.26 10.92 -8.20
N PRO A 548 -10.90 10.71 -6.93
CA PRO A 548 -11.26 9.51 -6.21
C PRO A 548 -12.78 9.26 -6.24
N GLU A 549 -13.15 8.00 -6.27
CA GLU A 549 -14.56 7.63 -6.19
C GLU A 549 -15.10 7.75 -4.76
N ALA A 550 -16.38 7.99 -4.63
CA ALA A 550 -17.06 7.88 -3.35
C ALA A 550 -17.64 6.47 -3.18
N LEU A 551 -17.57 5.92 -1.96
CA LEU A 551 -18.14 4.62 -1.62
C LEU A 551 -19.07 4.73 -0.43
N ASN A 552 -20.28 4.21 -0.61
CA ASN A 552 -21.30 4.10 0.43
C ASN A 552 -21.64 2.62 0.62
N VAL A 553 -21.37 2.06 1.78
CA VAL A 553 -21.64 0.67 2.14
C VAL A 553 -22.75 0.61 3.19
N THR A 554 -23.71 -0.28 2.98
CA THR A 554 -24.76 -0.58 3.96
C THR A 554 -24.85 -2.08 4.13
N VAL A 555 -24.70 -2.58 5.35
CA VAL A 555 -24.80 -3.99 5.70
C VAL A 555 -25.98 -4.21 6.63
N THR A 556 -26.86 -5.13 6.28
CA THR A 556 -28.05 -5.47 7.08
C THR A 556 -28.02 -6.95 7.48
N TRP A 557 -27.99 -7.21 8.78
CA TRP A 557 -28.05 -8.56 9.36
C TRP A 557 -29.46 -9.16 9.28
N PRO A 558 -29.60 -10.50 9.39
CA PRO A 558 -30.87 -11.17 9.37
C PRO A 558 -31.80 -10.71 10.52
N LYS A 559 -33.09 -10.97 10.38
CA LYS A 559 -34.04 -10.77 11.49
C LYS A 559 -33.62 -11.60 12.70
N GLY A 560 -33.68 -11.00 13.90
CA GLY A 560 -33.26 -11.65 15.13
C GLY A 560 -31.78 -11.46 15.49
N TYR A 561 -31.02 -10.73 14.66
CA TYR A 561 -29.63 -10.32 14.97
C TYR A 561 -29.56 -8.86 15.38
N VAL A 562 -28.54 -8.53 16.14
CA VAL A 562 -28.13 -7.15 16.47
C VAL A 562 -26.65 -6.99 16.16
N VAL A 563 -26.28 -5.83 15.65
CA VAL A 563 -24.89 -5.46 15.41
C VAL A 563 -24.19 -5.27 16.75
N THR A 564 -23.04 -5.89 16.96
CA THR A 564 -22.32 -5.89 18.23
C THR A 564 -20.92 -5.33 18.14
N ASP A 565 -20.28 -5.44 16.99
CA ASP A 565 -18.93 -4.94 16.76
C ASP A 565 -18.81 -4.26 15.40
N LEU A 566 -18.32 -3.00 15.44
CA LEU A 566 -18.12 -2.14 14.27
C LEU A 566 -16.79 -1.39 14.41
N PRO A 567 -16.04 -1.22 13.34
CA PRO A 567 -14.92 -0.26 13.30
C PRO A 567 -15.38 1.17 13.61
N ASP A 568 -14.48 2.01 14.14
CA ASP A 568 -14.77 3.36 14.66
C ASP A 568 -15.44 4.31 13.63
N ASP A 569 -15.15 4.12 12.35
CA ASP A 569 -15.69 4.95 11.25
C ASP A 569 -17.04 4.48 10.71
N TRP A 570 -17.56 3.35 11.21
CA TRP A 570 -18.89 2.85 10.90
C TRP A 570 -19.96 3.42 11.82
N ARG A 571 -21.17 3.56 11.29
CA ARG A 571 -22.35 4.03 12.05
C ARG A 571 -23.43 2.97 12.05
N GLN A 572 -23.97 2.68 13.22
CA GLN A 572 -25.17 1.87 13.35
C GLN A 572 -26.41 2.73 13.02
N LEU A 573 -27.18 2.37 11.98
CA LEU A 573 -28.41 3.05 11.59
C LEU A 573 -29.62 2.56 12.39
N ASP A 574 -29.68 1.26 12.65
CA ASP A 574 -30.68 0.58 13.49
C ASP A 574 -30.06 -0.65 14.14
N LYS A 575 -30.85 -1.43 14.91
CA LYS A 575 -30.34 -2.60 15.66
C LYS A 575 -29.58 -3.62 14.80
N ARG A 576 -29.83 -3.71 13.49
CA ARG A 576 -29.26 -4.71 12.60
C ARG A 576 -28.66 -4.14 11.30
N THR A 577 -28.51 -2.83 11.20
CA THR A 577 -28.00 -2.17 9.99
C THR A 577 -26.83 -1.27 10.34
N ALA A 578 -25.69 -1.52 9.70
CA ALA A 578 -24.49 -0.69 9.76
C ALA A 578 -24.26 0.03 8.42
N HIS A 579 -23.63 1.18 8.49
CA HIS A 579 -23.39 2.06 7.34
C HIS A 579 -22.00 2.71 7.44
N TRP A 580 -21.34 2.79 6.29
CA TRP A 580 -20.08 3.48 6.12
C TRP A 580 -20.09 4.33 4.85
N LEU A 581 -19.44 5.50 4.90
CA LEU A 581 -19.34 6.43 3.78
C LEU A 581 -17.93 7.01 3.69
N GLU A 582 -17.28 6.76 2.57
CA GLU A 582 -16.03 7.41 2.20
C GLU A 582 -16.27 8.31 0.96
N PRO A 583 -16.14 9.63 1.11
CA PRO A 583 -16.37 10.55 0.01
C PRO A 583 -15.25 10.55 -1.05
N ALA A 584 -14.06 10.07 -0.70
CA ALA A 584 -12.89 10.02 -1.57
C ALA A 584 -12.05 8.78 -1.25
N LEU A 585 -12.38 7.65 -1.87
CA LEU A 585 -11.73 6.37 -1.62
C LEU A 585 -10.32 6.36 -2.23
N GLU A 586 -9.32 6.56 -1.39
CA GLU A 586 -7.89 6.59 -1.75
C GLU A 586 -7.08 5.45 -1.12
N SER A 587 -7.75 4.47 -0.53
CA SER A 587 -7.16 3.28 0.08
C SER A 587 -7.92 2.02 -0.31
N SER A 588 -7.34 0.86 -0.03
CA SER A 588 -7.97 -0.46 -0.19
C SER A 588 -8.42 -0.97 1.18
N PRO A 589 -9.60 -0.56 1.68
CA PRO A 589 -10.05 -0.95 3.01
C PRO A 589 -10.47 -2.43 3.04
N SER A 590 -10.23 -3.04 4.20
CA SER A 590 -10.75 -4.35 4.59
C SER A 590 -11.57 -4.18 5.86
N PHE A 591 -12.80 -4.64 5.86
CA PHE A 591 -13.73 -4.50 6.98
C PHE A 591 -14.10 -5.84 7.58
N GLU A 592 -14.22 -5.86 8.90
CA GLU A 592 -14.79 -6.96 9.66
C GLU A 592 -15.86 -6.39 10.61
N LEU A 593 -17.07 -6.95 10.54
CA LEU A 593 -18.25 -6.43 11.23
C LEU A 593 -19.02 -7.61 11.81
N THR A 594 -19.34 -7.58 13.11
CA THR A 594 -20.00 -8.71 13.78
C THR A 594 -21.41 -8.35 14.25
N GLY A 595 -22.32 -9.29 14.08
CA GLY A 595 -23.66 -9.27 14.67
C GLY A 595 -23.98 -10.57 15.37
N GLN A 596 -24.71 -10.48 16.46
CA GLN A 596 -25.10 -11.61 17.31
C GLN A 596 -26.63 -11.78 17.36
N PRO A 597 -27.16 -12.98 17.64
CA PRO A 597 -28.57 -13.16 17.91
C PRO A 597 -29.02 -12.21 19.03
N ALA A 598 -30.14 -11.53 18.80
CA ALA A 598 -30.74 -10.70 19.85
C ALA A 598 -31.07 -11.59 21.05
N ALA A 599 -30.68 -11.19 22.25
CA ALA A 599 -31.13 -11.87 23.46
C ALA A 599 -32.67 -11.93 23.43
N ASN A 600 -33.21 -13.11 23.67
CA ASN A 600 -34.67 -13.26 23.78
C ASN A 600 -35.17 -12.29 24.84
N PRO A 601 -36.22 -11.48 24.54
CA PRO A 601 -36.79 -10.51 25.49
C PRO A 601 -37.37 -11.16 26.74
#